data_b8f0ba128a9c86ec6b46bd2d0e397fe1
#
_entry.id   b8f0ba128a9c86ec6b46bd2d0e397fe1
#
_cell.length_a   1.000
_cell.length_b   1.000
_cell.length_c   1.000
_cell.angle_alpha   90.00
_cell.angle_beta   90.00
_cell.angle_gamma   90.00
#
_symmetry.space_group_name_H-M   'P 1'
#
loop_
_entity.id
_entity.type
_entity.pdbx_description
1 polymer ?
#
loop_
_entity_poly.entity_id
_entity_poly.type
_entity_poly.pdbx_seq_one_letter_code
_entity_poly.pdbx_strand_id
1 'polypeptide(L)'
;MNALKTDYKNDIFTGPRKYQKTDNTDGTISLNDVTTYEVTGDIYAAADINAANQAVNEFYVEFNTTVNKLTNVLEMTLPAANWNSTAPFIQTITMPTIKATDTPVPGIVYPTTLTESLKAQIDKSANMITDIETLNGSIKVTCQFKKPVTDMTISLKGV
;
A
#
# COMPACT_ATOMS: atom_id res chain seq x y z
N MET A 1 -8.43 -7.93 6.89
CA MET A 1 -9.35 -8.73 6.04
C MET A 1 -9.73 -10.00 6.79
N ASN A 2 -11.02 -10.32 6.92
CA ASN A 2 -11.44 -11.61 7.48
C ASN A 2 -11.32 -12.67 6.39
N ALA A 3 -10.90 -13.89 6.76
CA ALA A 3 -10.86 -15.00 5.82
C ALA A 3 -12.28 -15.30 5.31
N LEU A 4 -12.43 -15.45 4.01
CA LEU A 4 -13.67 -15.89 3.39
C LEU A 4 -13.87 -17.38 3.66
N LYS A 5 -15.13 -17.81 3.74
CA LYS A 5 -15.47 -19.22 3.88
C LYS A 5 -15.06 -19.98 2.62
N THR A 6 -14.31 -21.08 2.77
CA THR A 6 -13.79 -21.90 1.67
C THR A 6 -14.25 -23.36 1.76
N ASP A 7 -15.08 -23.69 2.76
CA ASP A 7 -15.50 -25.06 3.08
C ASP A 7 -17.02 -25.23 2.92
N TYR A 8 -17.62 -24.59 1.93
CA TYR A 8 -19.03 -24.77 1.59
C TYR A 8 -19.35 -26.26 1.33
N LYS A 9 -20.44 -26.72 1.92
CA LYS A 9 -20.91 -28.12 1.81
C LYS A 9 -22.12 -28.20 0.90
N ASN A 10 -22.20 -29.26 0.14
CA ASN A 10 -23.38 -29.59 -0.63
C ASN A 10 -24.39 -30.39 0.23
N ASP A 11 -25.67 -30.30 -0.14
CA ASP A 11 -26.66 -31.25 0.36
C ASP A 11 -26.27 -32.69 -0.01
N ILE A 12 -26.34 -33.60 0.95
CA ILE A 12 -26.19 -35.05 0.72
C ILE A 12 -27.48 -35.72 1.15
N PHE A 13 -28.12 -36.43 0.23
CA PHE A 13 -29.36 -37.20 0.46
C PHE A 13 -29.45 -38.36 -0.51
N THR A 14 -30.23 -39.39 -0.13
CA THR A 14 -30.43 -40.57 -0.96
C THR A 14 -31.81 -40.53 -1.63
N GLY A 15 -31.87 -40.81 -2.92
CA GLY A 15 -33.09 -40.82 -3.74
C GLY A 15 -33.48 -39.40 -4.25
N PRO A 16 -34.71 -39.23 -4.77
CA PRO A 16 -35.19 -37.94 -5.27
C PRO A 16 -35.53 -36.97 -4.13
N ARG A 17 -35.42 -35.66 -4.38
CA ARG A 17 -35.95 -34.64 -3.47
C ARG A 17 -37.47 -34.79 -3.32
N LYS A 18 -37.95 -34.59 -2.12
CA LYS A 18 -39.36 -34.72 -1.75
C LYS A 18 -39.93 -33.40 -1.32
N TYR A 19 -41.10 -33.05 -1.86
CA TYR A 19 -41.77 -31.81 -1.53
C TYR A 19 -43.21 -32.07 -1.07
N GLN A 20 -43.59 -31.46 0.02
CA GLN A 20 -44.98 -31.44 0.48
C GLN A 20 -45.66 -30.21 -0.11
N LYS A 21 -46.78 -30.43 -0.82
CA LYS A 21 -47.65 -29.38 -1.34
C LYS A 21 -48.58 -28.86 -0.24
N THR A 22 -48.71 -27.57 -0.14
CA THR A 22 -49.72 -26.89 0.70
C THR A 22 -50.49 -25.91 -0.16
N ASP A 23 -51.82 -25.97 -0.17
CA ASP A 23 -52.68 -25.00 -0.83
C ASP A 23 -52.90 -23.80 0.12
N ASN A 24 -52.58 -22.58 -0.31
CA ASN A 24 -52.70 -21.36 0.47
C ASN A 24 -54.10 -20.75 0.31
N THR A 25 -54.53 -19.93 1.27
CA THR A 25 -55.85 -19.25 1.28
C THR A 25 -56.01 -18.21 0.19
N ASP A 26 -54.91 -17.76 -0.41
CA ASP A 26 -54.86 -16.77 -1.52
C ASP A 26 -54.93 -17.43 -2.91
N GLY A 27 -55.10 -18.74 -2.99
CA GLY A 27 -55.17 -19.51 -4.22
C GLY A 27 -53.79 -19.90 -4.79
N THR A 28 -52.70 -19.55 -4.11
CA THR A 28 -51.35 -20.04 -4.44
C THR A 28 -51.04 -21.37 -3.81
N ILE A 29 -49.93 -22.00 -4.18
CA ILE A 29 -49.41 -23.20 -3.55
C ILE A 29 -48.02 -22.97 -2.99
N SER A 30 -47.70 -23.55 -1.85
CA SER A 30 -46.36 -23.64 -1.29
C SER A 30 -45.82 -25.07 -1.43
N LEU A 31 -44.53 -25.19 -1.74
CA LEU A 31 -43.81 -26.46 -1.76
C LEU A 31 -42.75 -26.43 -0.65
N ASN A 32 -42.98 -27.25 0.39
CA ASN A 32 -42.01 -27.39 1.48
C ASN A 32 -41.10 -28.58 1.19
N ASP A 33 -39.81 -28.39 1.23
CA ASP A 33 -38.85 -29.47 1.08
C ASP A 33 -38.92 -30.38 2.33
N VAL A 34 -39.25 -31.63 2.13
CA VAL A 34 -39.35 -32.66 3.15
C VAL A 34 -38.36 -33.80 2.88
N THR A 35 -37.32 -33.53 2.13
CA THR A 35 -36.24 -34.47 1.87
C THR A 35 -35.47 -34.73 3.17
N THR A 36 -35.15 -36.00 3.42
CA THR A 36 -34.26 -36.38 4.52
C THR A 36 -32.83 -36.18 4.05
N TYR A 37 -32.14 -35.22 4.64
CA TYR A 37 -30.73 -34.94 4.35
C TYR A 37 -29.82 -35.68 5.33
N GLU A 38 -28.81 -36.37 4.81
CA GLU A 38 -27.67 -36.88 5.60
C GLU A 38 -26.76 -35.76 6.01
N VAL A 39 -26.56 -34.78 5.10
CA VAL A 39 -25.88 -33.51 5.34
C VAL A 39 -26.72 -32.41 4.71
N THR A 40 -27.09 -31.41 5.51
CA THR A 40 -27.67 -30.18 4.98
C THR A 40 -26.53 -29.28 4.50
N GLY A 41 -26.57 -28.92 3.23
CA GLY A 41 -25.58 -28.04 2.63
C GLY A 41 -25.67 -26.59 3.12
N ASP A 42 -24.67 -25.86 2.81
CA ASP A 42 -24.64 -24.40 3.09
C ASP A 42 -25.48 -23.66 2.04
N ILE A 43 -26.16 -22.63 2.49
CA ILE A 43 -26.87 -21.71 1.60
C ILE A 43 -25.85 -20.67 1.12
N TYR A 44 -25.62 -20.63 -0.20
CA TYR A 44 -24.84 -19.55 -0.83
C TYR A 44 -25.79 -18.41 -1.17
N ALA A 45 -25.70 -17.34 -0.42
CA ALA A 45 -26.63 -16.21 -0.48
C ALA A 45 -25.97 -14.91 -0.96
N ALA A 46 -26.76 -13.88 -1.15
CA ALA A 46 -26.27 -12.55 -1.53
C ALA A 46 -25.21 -12.01 -0.55
N ALA A 47 -25.31 -12.37 0.74
CA ALA A 47 -24.33 -11.99 1.75
C ALA A 47 -22.93 -12.56 1.44
N ASP A 48 -22.84 -13.80 0.96
CA ASP A 48 -21.56 -14.44 0.62
C ASP A 48 -20.92 -13.79 -0.59
N ILE A 49 -21.73 -13.46 -1.61
CA ILE A 49 -21.27 -12.73 -2.81
C ILE A 49 -20.80 -11.34 -2.42
N ASN A 50 -21.55 -10.63 -1.59
CA ASN A 50 -21.17 -9.29 -1.14
C ASN A 50 -19.87 -9.30 -0.33
N ALA A 51 -19.69 -10.29 0.56
CA ALA A 51 -18.46 -10.45 1.32
C ALA A 51 -17.25 -10.73 0.39
N ALA A 52 -17.42 -11.57 -0.62
CA ALA A 52 -16.39 -11.86 -1.61
C ALA A 52 -16.04 -10.60 -2.42
N ASN A 53 -17.05 -9.86 -2.91
CA ASN A 53 -16.83 -8.63 -3.64
C ASN A 53 -16.15 -7.54 -2.80
N GLN A 54 -16.53 -7.42 -1.53
CA GLN A 54 -15.88 -6.49 -0.61
C GLN A 54 -14.40 -6.85 -0.40
N ALA A 55 -14.09 -8.12 -0.17
CA ALA A 55 -12.71 -8.57 0.01
C ALA A 55 -11.84 -8.30 -1.24
N VAL A 56 -12.39 -8.53 -2.44
CA VAL A 56 -11.70 -8.22 -3.70
C VAL A 56 -11.47 -6.70 -3.84
N ASN A 57 -12.46 -5.88 -3.51
CA ASN A 57 -12.33 -4.42 -3.59
C ASN A 57 -11.29 -3.90 -2.58
N GLU A 58 -11.29 -4.41 -1.35
CA GLU A 58 -10.29 -4.05 -0.33
C GLU A 58 -8.88 -4.44 -0.78
N PHE A 59 -8.71 -5.66 -1.31
CA PHE A 59 -7.43 -6.09 -1.88
C PHE A 59 -6.97 -5.19 -3.03
N TYR A 60 -7.89 -4.82 -3.94
CA TYR A 60 -7.57 -3.93 -5.06
C TYR A 60 -7.06 -2.56 -4.60
N VAL A 61 -7.72 -1.97 -3.59
CA VAL A 61 -7.29 -0.69 -3.01
C VAL A 61 -5.93 -0.80 -2.35
N GLU A 62 -5.70 -1.85 -1.55
CA GLU A 62 -4.41 -2.08 -0.88
C GLU A 62 -3.29 -2.32 -1.89
N PHE A 63 -3.54 -3.15 -2.90
CA PHE A 63 -2.60 -3.43 -3.99
C PHE A 63 -2.19 -2.16 -4.72
N ASN A 64 -3.17 -1.35 -5.16
CA ASN A 64 -2.88 -0.10 -5.86
C ASN A 64 -2.12 0.89 -4.98
N THR A 65 -2.46 0.98 -3.70
CA THR A 65 -1.74 1.83 -2.74
C THR A 65 -0.28 1.39 -2.63
N THR A 66 -0.04 0.09 -2.54
CA THR A 66 1.32 -0.47 -2.46
C THR A 66 2.10 -0.25 -3.76
N VAL A 67 1.47 -0.51 -4.91
CA VAL A 67 2.11 -0.27 -6.23
C VAL A 67 2.45 1.21 -6.41
N ASN A 68 1.53 2.11 -6.07
CA ASN A 68 1.77 3.55 -6.15
C ASN A 68 2.95 3.97 -5.27
N LYS A 69 3.03 3.47 -4.04
CA LYS A 69 4.19 3.72 -3.17
C LYS A 69 5.50 3.23 -3.78
N LEU A 70 5.52 2.02 -4.35
CA LEU A 70 6.72 1.43 -4.93
C LEU A 70 7.18 2.14 -6.22
N THR A 71 6.25 2.73 -6.96
CA THR A 71 6.53 3.41 -8.25
C THR A 71 6.71 4.92 -8.10
N ASN A 72 6.19 5.50 -7.02
CA ASN A 72 6.32 6.93 -6.77
C ASN A 72 7.77 7.29 -6.45
N VAL A 73 8.24 8.38 -7.06
CA VAL A 73 9.57 8.95 -6.83
C VAL A 73 9.38 10.43 -6.52
N LEU A 74 9.77 10.82 -5.33
CA LEU A 74 9.83 12.22 -4.95
C LEU A 74 11.28 12.72 -5.06
N GLU A 75 11.46 13.96 -5.47
CA GLU A 75 12.77 14.59 -5.53
C GLU A 75 12.85 15.74 -4.53
N MET A 76 14.01 15.87 -3.89
CA MET A 76 14.32 17.00 -3.02
C MET A 76 15.67 17.59 -3.37
N THR A 77 15.74 18.91 -3.45
CA THR A 77 17.00 19.63 -3.64
C THR A 77 17.57 20.04 -2.28
N LEU A 78 18.86 19.84 -2.11
CA LEU A 78 19.66 20.22 -0.95
C LEU A 78 20.67 21.30 -1.37
N PRO A 79 20.29 22.59 -1.30
CA PRO A 79 21.20 23.68 -1.63
C PRO A 79 22.38 23.73 -0.65
N ALA A 80 23.58 23.91 -1.15
CA ALA A 80 24.79 24.01 -0.32
C ALA A 80 24.73 25.18 0.69
N ALA A 81 24.00 26.22 0.35
CA ALA A 81 23.85 27.41 1.20
C ALA A 81 22.93 27.16 2.42
N ASN A 82 22.04 26.16 2.38
CA ASN A 82 20.99 25.99 3.38
C ASN A 82 21.39 25.11 4.56
N TRP A 83 22.62 24.59 4.58
CA TRP A 83 23.11 23.86 5.74
C TRP A 83 23.42 24.82 6.87
N ASN A 84 23.11 24.46 8.11
CA ASN A 84 23.48 25.24 9.29
C ASN A 84 25.01 25.41 9.38
N SER A 85 25.46 26.29 10.27
CA SER A 85 26.87 26.71 10.35
C SER A 85 27.76 25.80 11.18
N THR A 86 27.20 24.96 12.02
CA THR A 86 27.92 24.10 12.97
C THR A 86 27.52 22.63 12.79
N ALA A 87 28.47 21.73 12.99
CA ALA A 87 28.20 20.29 12.97
C ALA A 87 27.34 19.84 14.18
N PRO A 88 26.43 18.89 14.03
CA PRO A 88 26.06 18.25 12.77
C PRO A 88 25.37 19.25 11.82
N PHE A 89 25.72 19.18 10.54
CA PHE A 89 25.10 20.01 9.52
C PHE A 89 23.77 19.40 9.10
N ILE A 90 22.68 20.16 9.20
CA ILE A 90 21.30 19.67 9.02
C ILE A 90 20.57 20.55 8.02
N GLN A 91 19.81 19.93 7.15
CA GLN A 91 18.73 20.56 6.39
C GLN A 91 17.42 19.82 6.63
N THR A 92 16.32 20.55 6.77
CA THR A 92 14.97 19.99 6.82
C THR A 92 14.18 20.49 5.62
N ILE A 93 13.71 19.57 4.80
CA ILE A 93 12.98 19.85 3.57
C ILE A 93 11.50 19.50 3.79
N THR A 94 10.61 20.45 3.53
CA THR A 94 9.16 20.23 3.61
C THR A 94 8.71 19.32 2.47
N MET A 95 8.07 18.20 2.81
CA MET A 95 7.50 17.23 1.89
C MET A 95 6.16 16.72 2.47
N PRO A 96 5.04 17.39 2.19
CA PRO A 96 3.77 17.17 2.91
C PRO A 96 3.21 15.75 2.86
N THR A 97 3.58 14.96 1.84
CA THR A 97 3.11 13.58 1.65
C THR A 97 3.90 12.54 2.45
N ILE A 98 5.09 12.89 2.96
CA ILE A 98 5.95 12.00 3.73
C ILE A 98 5.40 11.81 5.15
N LYS A 99 5.51 10.58 5.64
CA LYS A 99 5.20 10.21 7.02
C LYS A 99 6.46 9.70 7.72
N ALA A 100 6.51 9.86 9.03
CA ALA A 100 7.63 9.35 9.85
C ALA A 100 7.80 7.82 9.78
N THR A 101 6.78 7.10 9.31
CA THR A 101 6.81 5.63 9.12
C THR A 101 7.30 5.21 7.74
N ASP A 102 7.51 6.15 6.81
CA ASP A 102 7.99 5.83 5.48
C ASP A 102 9.51 5.54 5.52
N THR A 103 9.93 4.55 4.75
CA THR A 103 11.33 4.13 4.65
C THR A 103 11.79 4.14 3.19
N PRO A 104 11.89 5.34 2.57
CA PRO A 104 12.24 5.44 1.16
C PRO A 104 13.67 5.00 0.87
N VAL A 105 13.89 4.56 -0.36
CA VAL A 105 15.23 4.31 -0.89
C VAL A 105 15.75 5.60 -1.52
N PRO A 106 16.81 6.22 -0.98
CA PRO A 106 17.39 7.42 -1.56
C PRO A 106 18.27 7.09 -2.77
N GLY A 107 18.28 8.00 -3.74
CA GLY A 107 19.18 7.97 -4.90
C GLY A 107 19.67 9.37 -5.25
N ILE A 108 20.81 9.48 -5.93
CA ILE A 108 21.30 10.75 -6.42
C ILE A 108 20.71 11.03 -7.80
N VAL A 109 20.19 12.25 -7.98
CA VAL A 109 19.71 12.74 -9.28
C VAL A 109 20.75 13.68 -9.86
N TYR A 110 21.32 13.28 -10.99
CA TYR A 110 22.26 14.13 -11.72
C TYR A 110 21.51 15.04 -12.69
N PRO A 111 21.97 16.28 -12.89
CA PRO A 111 21.36 17.16 -13.86
C PRO A 111 21.55 16.64 -15.30
N THR A 112 20.66 17.04 -16.20
CA THR A 112 20.68 16.62 -17.62
C THR A 112 22.01 17.00 -18.29
N THR A 113 22.57 18.17 -17.95
CA THR A 113 23.90 18.61 -18.40
C THR A 113 24.91 18.29 -17.31
N LEU A 114 25.52 17.12 -17.40
CA LEU A 114 26.48 16.62 -16.41
C LEU A 114 27.90 16.63 -16.99
N THR A 115 28.82 17.36 -16.34
CA THR A 115 30.26 17.26 -16.60
C THR A 115 30.91 16.32 -15.60
N GLU A 116 32.07 15.77 -15.93
CA GLU A 116 32.83 14.90 -15.02
C GLU A 116 33.18 15.63 -13.71
N SER A 117 33.58 16.91 -13.80
CA SER A 117 33.88 17.72 -12.63
C SER A 117 32.67 17.93 -11.74
N LEU A 118 31.49 18.26 -12.32
CA LEU A 118 30.25 18.44 -11.56
C LEU A 118 29.80 17.13 -10.91
N LYS A 119 29.91 16.02 -11.65
CA LYS A 119 29.62 14.70 -11.08
C LYS A 119 30.47 14.42 -9.85
N ALA A 120 31.78 14.62 -9.94
CA ALA A 120 32.69 14.40 -8.83
C ALA A 120 32.36 15.28 -7.60
N GLN A 121 31.92 16.52 -7.82
CA GLN A 121 31.49 17.42 -6.75
C GLN A 121 30.18 16.96 -6.09
N ILE A 122 29.21 16.53 -6.88
CA ILE A 122 27.93 16.00 -6.38
C ILE A 122 28.19 14.70 -5.58
N ASP A 123 28.98 13.78 -6.11
CA ASP A 123 29.32 12.52 -5.43
C ASP A 123 30.02 12.78 -4.09
N LYS A 124 30.96 13.74 -4.09
CA LYS A 124 31.65 14.14 -2.87
C LYS A 124 30.71 14.72 -1.82
N SER A 125 29.74 15.55 -2.24
CA SER A 125 28.73 16.14 -1.36
C SER A 125 27.76 15.08 -0.83
N ALA A 126 27.30 14.18 -1.70
CA ALA A 126 26.42 13.08 -1.32
C ALA A 126 27.06 12.13 -0.30
N ASN A 127 28.34 11.83 -0.45
CA ASN A 127 29.11 11.00 0.50
C ASN A 127 29.30 11.65 1.89
N MET A 128 28.94 12.92 2.07
CA MET A 128 28.93 13.58 3.37
C MET A 128 27.64 13.34 4.16
N ILE A 129 26.58 12.89 3.50
CA ILE A 129 25.31 12.57 4.15
C ILE A 129 25.50 11.33 5.02
N THR A 130 25.17 11.45 6.29
CA THR A 130 25.29 10.37 7.26
C THR A 130 23.93 9.79 7.65
N ASP A 131 22.85 10.58 7.48
CA ASP A 131 21.50 10.15 7.83
C ASP A 131 20.44 10.93 7.04
N ILE A 132 19.34 10.22 6.71
CA ILE A 132 18.14 10.78 6.10
C ILE A 132 16.95 10.25 6.91
N GLU A 133 16.35 11.11 7.71
CA GLU A 133 15.24 10.80 8.59
C GLU A 133 13.93 11.34 8.03
N THR A 134 12.92 10.47 7.90
CA THR A 134 11.56 10.86 7.55
C THR A 134 10.81 11.32 8.79
N LEU A 135 10.13 12.46 8.66
CA LEU A 135 9.27 13.05 9.67
C LEU A 135 7.87 13.25 9.06
N ASN A 136 6.87 13.55 9.88
CA ASN A 136 5.55 13.87 9.35
C ASN A 136 5.60 15.24 8.60
N GLY A 137 5.47 15.16 7.27
CA GLY A 137 5.47 16.36 6.39
C GLY A 137 6.84 16.93 6.06
N SER A 138 7.94 16.26 6.41
CA SER A 138 9.30 16.73 6.11
C SER A 138 10.34 15.61 6.17
N ILE A 139 11.51 15.92 5.61
CA ILE A 139 12.70 15.06 5.67
C ILE A 139 13.83 15.84 6.28
N LYS A 140 14.50 15.25 7.25
CA LYS A 140 15.71 15.80 7.85
C LYS A 140 16.93 15.05 7.31
N VAL A 141 17.85 15.79 6.71
CA VAL A 141 19.13 15.28 6.20
C VAL A 141 20.26 15.77 7.08
N THR A 142 21.12 14.85 7.51
CA THR A 142 22.23 15.14 8.42
C THR A 142 23.57 14.80 7.78
N CYS A 143 24.52 15.71 7.88
CA CYS A 143 25.94 15.50 7.60
C CYS A 143 26.72 15.68 8.88
N GLN A 144 27.23 14.60 9.47
CA GLN A 144 27.81 14.62 10.83
C GLN A 144 29.11 15.43 10.91
N PHE A 145 29.96 15.35 9.91
CA PHE A 145 31.35 15.81 10.03
C PHE A 145 31.74 16.91 9.05
N LYS A 146 31.16 16.93 7.86
CA LYS A 146 31.53 17.85 6.79
C LYS A 146 30.29 18.44 6.15
N LYS A 147 30.35 19.72 5.84
CA LYS A 147 29.31 20.47 5.15
C LYS A 147 29.42 20.24 3.63
N PRO A 148 28.35 19.80 2.94
CA PRO A 148 28.30 19.81 1.49
C PRO A 148 28.50 21.20 0.92
N VAL A 149 29.26 21.31 -0.15
CA VAL A 149 29.60 22.61 -0.80
C VAL A 149 29.01 22.73 -2.21
N THR A 150 28.32 21.70 -2.68
CA THR A 150 27.66 21.65 -3.99
C THR A 150 26.20 21.30 -3.79
N ASP A 151 25.32 22.00 -4.50
CA ASP A 151 23.91 21.68 -4.55
C ASP A 151 23.71 20.26 -5.09
N MET A 152 22.80 19.53 -4.50
CA MET A 152 22.49 18.18 -4.96
C MET A 152 20.99 17.93 -4.91
N THR A 153 20.52 17.04 -5.77
CA THR A 153 19.15 16.54 -5.75
C THR A 153 19.15 15.07 -5.40
N ILE A 154 18.30 14.70 -4.47
CA ILE A 154 18.09 13.32 -4.03
C ILE A 154 16.69 12.90 -4.43
N SER A 155 16.57 11.74 -5.06
CA SER A 155 15.30 11.06 -5.28
C SER A 155 15.01 10.12 -4.11
N LEU A 156 13.73 9.98 -3.78
CA LEU A 156 13.20 9.08 -2.74
C LEU A 156 12.18 8.19 -3.40
N LYS A 157 12.45 6.91 -3.47
CA LYS A 157 11.57 5.89 -4.04
C LYS A 157 10.89 5.11 -2.92
N GLY A 158 9.61 4.81 -3.08
CA GLY A 158 8.87 4.01 -2.11
C GLY A 158 8.10 4.86 -1.07
N VAL A 159 7.61 6.02 -1.48
CA VAL A 159 6.85 6.97 -0.63
C VAL A 159 5.46 7.26 -1.18
#